data_cc72387b19cfafb79a23170a508d69c5
#
_entry.id   cc72387b19cfafb79a23170a508d69c5
#
_cell.length_a   1.000
_cell.length_b   1.000
_cell.length_c   1.000
_cell.angle_alpha   90.00
_cell.angle_beta   90.00
_cell.angle_gamma   90.00
#
_symmetry.space_group_name_H-M   'P 1'
#
loop_
_entity.id
_entity.type
_entity.pdbx_description
1 polymer ?
#
loop_
_entity_poly.entity_id
_entity_poly.type
_entity_poly.pdbx_seq_one_letter_code
_entity_poly.pdbx_strand_id
1 'polypeptide(L)'
;DELHDFLVACKDAGYSQPLNYGSSYGQIFTGIINGAYGVWDWNFVDENGKVGWGPAQEGAKEYLTTMQNWYKEGLLNTDWATADFNQRMAEAISDDCAVMMDSPDTMWGYWKEDNDIDFVAALNPVLNKGDKSQQTYRNFKRSGSNAAITTQCKNVEAAMAFLDFAYTKKGWEVYNFGTYGDIHLIDENGMPYYNPDGLMYNDPDKQPLS
;
A
#
# COMPACT_ATOMS: atom_id res chain seq x y z
N ASP A 1 -6.99 -17.93 -13.40
CA ASP A 1 -7.91 -18.14 -12.42
C ASP A 1 -7.45 -18.61 -11.03
N GLU A 2 -6.13 -18.74 -10.79
CA GLU A 2 -5.62 -19.16 -9.49
C GLU A 2 -6.11 -18.26 -8.33
N LEU A 3 -6.15 -16.95 -8.53
CA LEU A 3 -6.65 -16.02 -7.50
C LEU A 3 -8.17 -16.20 -7.28
N HIS A 4 -8.95 -16.33 -8.35
CA HIS A 4 -10.39 -16.58 -8.23
C HIS A 4 -10.66 -17.88 -7.47
N ASP A 5 -10.01 -18.98 -7.86
CA ASP A 5 -10.20 -20.28 -7.23
C ASP A 5 -9.79 -20.26 -5.75
N PHE A 6 -8.74 -19.51 -5.42
CA PHE A 6 -8.33 -19.27 -4.04
C PHE A 6 -9.40 -18.52 -3.24
N LEU A 7 -9.96 -17.43 -3.80
CA LEU A 7 -11.02 -16.66 -3.13
C LEU A 7 -12.30 -17.49 -2.92
N VAL A 8 -12.66 -18.35 -3.89
CA VAL A 8 -13.76 -19.30 -3.74
C VAL A 8 -13.49 -20.28 -2.59
N ALA A 9 -12.29 -20.84 -2.52
CA ALA A 9 -11.90 -21.73 -1.45
C ALA A 9 -11.93 -21.05 -0.06
N CYS A 10 -11.52 -19.79 0.01
CA CYS A 10 -11.63 -19.00 1.24
C CYS A 10 -13.09 -18.79 1.65
N LYS A 11 -13.97 -18.45 0.70
CA LYS A 11 -15.41 -18.33 0.96
C LYS A 11 -16.00 -19.63 1.49
N ASP A 12 -15.65 -20.76 0.88
CA ASP A 12 -16.11 -22.08 1.29
C ASP A 12 -15.57 -22.47 2.68
N ALA A 13 -14.40 -21.93 3.05
CA ALA A 13 -13.83 -22.08 4.39
C ALA A 13 -14.49 -21.20 5.46
N GLY A 14 -15.37 -20.27 5.07
CA GLY A 14 -16.15 -19.45 5.99
C GLY A 14 -15.78 -17.98 6.04
N TYR A 15 -14.79 -17.52 5.26
CA TYR A 15 -14.50 -16.09 5.16
C TYR A 15 -15.67 -15.36 4.49
N SER A 16 -16.27 -14.38 5.17
CA SER A 16 -17.42 -13.64 4.63
C SER A 16 -17.00 -12.62 3.58
N GLN A 17 -15.75 -12.19 3.64
CA GLN A 17 -15.13 -11.22 2.73
C GLN A 17 -13.79 -11.75 2.21
N PRO A 18 -13.76 -12.77 1.35
CA PRO A 18 -12.53 -13.39 0.88
C PRO A 18 -11.50 -12.39 0.36
N LEU A 19 -11.95 -11.35 -0.36
CA LEU A 19 -11.14 -10.22 -0.81
C LEU A 19 -11.71 -8.92 -0.24
N ASN A 20 -11.01 -8.32 0.70
CA ASN A 20 -11.27 -6.96 1.16
C ASN A 20 -10.70 -5.98 0.12
N TYR A 21 -11.58 -5.54 -0.76
CA TYR A 21 -11.26 -4.70 -1.90
C TYR A 21 -11.67 -3.24 -1.64
N GLY A 22 -10.92 -2.33 -2.24
CA GLY A 22 -11.19 -0.91 -2.16
C GLY A 22 -10.02 -0.16 -1.50
N SER A 23 -9.98 1.13 -1.71
CA SER A 23 -9.15 2.04 -0.95
C SER A 23 -10.03 2.84 -0.01
N SER A 24 -9.44 3.59 0.90
CA SER A 24 -10.14 4.50 1.82
C SER A 24 -11.10 5.48 1.14
N TYR A 25 -11.17 5.47 -0.18
CA TYR A 25 -11.97 6.37 -1.01
C TYR A 25 -12.80 5.63 -2.07
N GLY A 26 -13.03 4.34 -1.96
CA GLY A 26 -13.80 3.54 -2.91
C GLY A 26 -13.19 3.48 -4.31
N GLN A 27 -11.88 3.59 -4.42
CA GLN A 27 -11.20 3.58 -5.71
C GLN A 27 -11.06 2.16 -6.23
N ILE A 28 -11.64 1.88 -7.36
CA ILE A 28 -11.56 0.56 -8.00
C ILE A 28 -10.35 0.40 -8.93
N PHE A 29 -9.68 1.49 -9.28
CA PHE A 29 -8.46 1.49 -10.08
C PHE A 29 -7.25 1.75 -9.18
N THR A 30 -6.81 0.73 -8.46
CA THR A 30 -5.70 0.82 -7.49
C THR A 30 -4.34 0.46 -8.08
N GLY A 31 -4.30 -0.06 -9.31
CA GLY A 31 -3.07 -0.53 -9.95
C GLY A 31 -2.73 -1.99 -9.64
N ILE A 32 -3.41 -2.64 -8.70
CA ILE A 32 -3.10 -4.01 -8.26
C ILE A 32 -3.74 -5.03 -9.21
N ILE A 33 -5.06 -5.21 -9.18
CA ILE A 33 -5.75 -6.17 -10.06
C ILE A 33 -5.94 -5.59 -11.47
N ASN A 34 -6.32 -4.33 -11.58
CA ASN A 34 -6.47 -3.68 -12.88
C ASN A 34 -5.17 -3.65 -13.70
N GLY A 35 -4.01 -3.64 -13.04
CA GLY A 35 -2.72 -3.76 -13.70
C GLY A 35 -2.54 -5.06 -14.49
N ALA A 36 -3.17 -6.16 -14.06
CA ALA A 36 -3.18 -7.42 -14.81
C ALA A 36 -3.86 -7.28 -16.18
N TYR A 37 -4.83 -6.40 -16.31
CA TYR A 37 -5.56 -6.11 -17.55
C TYR A 37 -4.92 -5.01 -18.40
N GLY A 38 -3.72 -4.56 -18.04
CA GLY A 38 -3.06 -3.44 -18.71
C GLY A 38 -3.75 -2.09 -18.47
N VAL A 39 -4.57 -2.02 -17.43
CA VAL A 39 -5.29 -0.80 -17.06
C VAL A 39 -4.49 -0.09 -15.97
N TRP A 40 -4.08 1.12 -16.29
CA TRP A 40 -3.34 1.95 -15.37
C TRP A 40 -4.29 2.71 -14.43
N ASP A 41 -3.70 3.36 -13.46
CA ASP A 41 -4.40 4.28 -12.57
C ASP A 41 -5.08 5.43 -13.35
N TRP A 42 -5.77 6.33 -12.68
CA TRP A 42 -6.62 7.37 -13.27
C TRP A 42 -5.98 8.11 -14.43
N ASN A 43 -4.92 8.86 -14.18
CA ASN A 43 -4.21 9.62 -15.21
C ASN A 43 -2.78 9.11 -15.32
N PHE A 44 -2.32 8.87 -16.52
CA PHE A 44 -0.97 8.42 -16.77
C PHE A 44 -0.36 9.12 -18.00
N VAL A 45 0.95 9.01 -18.11
CA VAL A 45 1.70 9.39 -19.31
C VAL A 45 2.36 8.11 -19.82
N ASP A 46 2.09 7.73 -21.05
CA ASP A 46 2.70 6.55 -21.65
C ASP A 46 4.17 6.76 -22.04
N GLU A 47 4.81 5.72 -22.52
CA GLU A 47 6.23 5.75 -22.94
C GLU A 47 6.52 6.73 -24.09
N ASN A 48 5.48 7.13 -24.85
CA ASN A 48 5.57 8.11 -25.94
C ASN A 48 5.26 9.54 -25.45
N GLY A 49 5.05 9.74 -24.14
CA GLY A 49 4.70 11.04 -23.57
C GLY A 49 3.24 11.44 -23.74
N LYS A 50 2.37 10.53 -24.22
CA LYS A 50 0.94 10.80 -24.36
C LYS A 50 0.21 10.64 -23.04
N VAL A 51 -0.62 11.62 -22.71
CA VAL A 51 -1.51 11.56 -21.54
C VAL A 51 -2.68 10.63 -21.84
N GLY A 52 -2.95 9.71 -20.92
CA GLY A 52 -4.08 8.80 -20.97
C GLY A 52 -4.89 8.80 -19.67
N TRP A 53 -6.03 8.13 -19.70
CA TRP A 53 -6.90 7.91 -18.55
C TRP A 53 -7.21 6.43 -18.42
N GLY A 54 -6.85 5.83 -17.28
CA GLY A 54 -6.94 4.39 -17.05
C GLY A 54 -8.30 3.77 -17.37
N PRO A 55 -9.41 4.30 -16.86
CA PRO A 55 -10.75 3.78 -17.14
C PRO A 55 -11.16 3.77 -18.62
N ALA A 56 -10.44 4.50 -19.49
CA ALA A 56 -10.68 4.51 -20.95
C ALA A 56 -9.78 3.52 -21.72
N GLN A 57 -8.91 2.79 -21.02
CA GLN A 57 -8.08 1.77 -21.68
C GLN A 57 -8.89 0.54 -22.05
N GLU A 58 -8.44 -0.17 -23.08
CA GLU A 58 -9.16 -1.31 -23.67
C GLU A 58 -9.49 -2.40 -22.64
N GLY A 59 -8.55 -2.76 -21.78
CA GLY A 59 -8.74 -3.77 -20.73
C GLY A 59 -9.71 -3.37 -19.60
N ALA A 60 -10.10 -2.09 -19.50
CA ALA A 60 -10.92 -1.61 -18.39
C ALA A 60 -12.30 -2.28 -18.33
N LYS A 61 -12.90 -2.55 -19.48
CA LYS A 61 -14.20 -3.23 -19.56
C LYS A 61 -14.12 -4.67 -19.04
N GLU A 62 -13.08 -5.40 -19.43
CA GLU A 62 -12.87 -6.78 -19.01
C GLU A 62 -12.59 -6.84 -17.50
N TYR A 63 -11.70 -5.97 -17.01
CA TYR A 63 -11.44 -5.81 -15.60
C TYR A 63 -12.72 -5.57 -14.79
N LEU A 64 -13.53 -4.57 -15.17
CA LEU A 64 -14.78 -4.25 -14.47
C LEU A 64 -15.79 -5.39 -14.55
N THR A 65 -15.81 -6.14 -15.64
CA THR A 65 -16.68 -7.33 -15.78
C THR A 65 -16.25 -8.42 -14.79
N THR A 66 -14.95 -8.66 -14.66
CA THR A 66 -14.41 -9.60 -13.67
C THR A 66 -14.77 -9.17 -12.24
N MET A 67 -14.54 -7.92 -11.90
CA MET A 67 -14.87 -7.41 -10.56
C MET A 67 -16.38 -7.49 -10.27
N GLN A 68 -17.22 -7.21 -11.25
CA GLN A 68 -18.68 -7.35 -11.10
C GLN A 68 -19.08 -8.81 -10.87
N ASN A 69 -18.46 -9.77 -11.57
CA ASN A 69 -18.74 -11.18 -11.38
C ASN A 69 -18.31 -11.64 -9.96
N TRP A 70 -17.08 -11.28 -9.55
CA TRP A 70 -16.59 -11.60 -8.20
C TRP A 70 -17.47 -10.99 -7.11
N TYR A 71 -17.97 -9.78 -7.33
CA TYR A 71 -18.94 -9.17 -6.42
C TYR A 71 -20.24 -9.97 -6.32
N LYS A 72 -20.82 -10.40 -7.47
CA LYS A 72 -22.02 -11.24 -7.51
C LYS A 72 -21.82 -12.61 -6.87
N GLU A 73 -20.62 -13.16 -6.99
CA GLU A 73 -20.22 -14.41 -6.36
C GLU A 73 -19.98 -14.26 -4.85
N GLY A 74 -19.99 -13.03 -4.34
CA GLY A 74 -19.73 -12.74 -2.92
C GLY A 74 -18.27 -12.97 -2.53
N LEU A 75 -17.34 -12.73 -3.45
CA LEU A 75 -15.90 -12.82 -3.21
C LEU A 75 -15.30 -11.48 -2.76
N LEU A 76 -16.03 -10.38 -2.95
CA LEU A 76 -15.63 -9.04 -2.51
C LEU A 76 -16.46 -8.60 -1.32
N ASN A 77 -15.91 -7.73 -0.49
CA ASN A 77 -16.67 -7.04 0.54
C ASN A 77 -17.82 -6.22 -0.09
N THR A 78 -19.00 -6.33 0.50
CA THR A 78 -20.23 -5.73 -0.07
C THR A 78 -20.26 -4.22 -0.02
N ASP A 79 -19.48 -3.64 0.86
CA ASP A 79 -19.37 -2.21 1.13
C ASP A 79 -18.09 -1.57 0.55
N TRP A 80 -17.42 -2.26 -0.37
CA TRP A 80 -16.16 -1.83 -0.99
C TRP A 80 -16.14 -0.35 -1.45
N ALA A 81 -17.31 0.18 -1.83
CA ALA A 81 -17.44 1.55 -2.33
C ALA A 81 -17.61 2.60 -1.22
N THR A 82 -17.99 2.18 -0.02
CA THR A 82 -18.39 3.06 1.09
C THR A 82 -17.59 2.85 2.37
N ALA A 83 -16.95 1.69 2.51
CA ALA A 83 -16.12 1.38 3.67
C ALA A 83 -14.97 2.39 3.79
N ASP A 84 -14.86 2.99 4.96
CA ASP A 84 -13.72 3.84 5.28
C ASP A 84 -12.52 3.00 5.75
N PHE A 85 -11.40 3.67 5.99
CA PHE A 85 -10.18 3.04 6.45
C PHE A 85 -10.37 2.25 7.76
N ASN A 86 -11.06 2.84 8.76
CA ASN A 86 -11.25 2.18 10.06
C ASN A 86 -12.13 0.94 9.96
N GLN A 87 -13.13 0.99 9.11
CA GLN A 87 -14.04 -0.11 8.84
C GLN A 87 -13.32 -1.28 8.17
N ARG A 88 -12.54 -1.01 7.12
CA ARG A 88 -11.69 -2.02 6.46
C ARG A 88 -10.64 -2.62 7.41
N MET A 89 -10.10 -1.79 8.29
CA MET A 89 -9.18 -2.21 9.32
C MET A 89 -9.83 -3.19 10.32
N ALA A 90 -11.04 -2.86 10.77
CA ALA A 90 -11.80 -3.74 11.67
C ALA A 90 -12.11 -5.09 11.02
N GLU A 91 -12.46 -5.10 9.74
CA GLU A 91 -12.70 -6.33 8.95
C GLU A 91 -11.43 -7.19 8.83
N ALA A 92 -10.28 -6.58 8.57
CA ALA A 92 -9.00 -7.29 8.50
C ALA A 92 -8.60 -7.91 9.85
N ILE A 93 -8.82 -7.19 10.96
CA ILE A 93 -8.48 -7.64 12.32
C ILE A 93 -9.46 -8.72 12.82
N SER A 94 -10.68 -8.77 12.31
CA SER A 94 -11.68 -9.76 12.72
C SER A 94 -11.47 -11.15 12.13
N ASP A 95 -10.41 -11.37 11.36
CA ASP A 95 -10.10 -12.61 10.63
C ASP A 95 -11.23 -13.01 9.63
N ASP A 96 -11.90 -12.01 9.07
CA ASP A 96 -13.05 -12.19 8.18
C ASP A 96 -12.68 -11.97 6.69
N CYS A 97 -11.44 -11.57 6.42
CA CYS A 97 -10.89 -11.45 5.07
C CYS A 97 -9.62 -12.30 4.89
N ALA A 98 -9.53 -12.97 3.74
CA ALA A 98 -8.35 -13.79 3.41
C ALA A 98 -7.30 -13.01 2.60
N VAL A 99 -7.74 -12.08 1.79
CA VAL A 99 -6.87 -11.22 0.96
C VAL A 99 -7.22 -9.77 1.18
N MET A 100 -6.22 -8.96 1.45
CA MET A 100 -6.34 -7.53 1.60
C MET A 100 -5.43 -6.81 0.60
N MET A 101 -5.91 -5.71 0.05
CA MET A 101 -5.13 -4.85 -0.83
C MET A 101 -4.86 -3.53 -0.12
N ASP A 102 -3.65 -3.38 0.39
CA ASP A 102 -3.23 -2.15 1.06
C ASP A 102 -1.71 -1.93 0.96
N SER A 103 -1.24 -0.81 1.48
CA SER A 103 0.18 -0.49 1.55
C SER A 103 0.85 -1.15 2.77
N PRO A 104 2.15 -1.43 2.73
CA PRO A 104 2.86 -2.07 3.84
C PRO A 104 2.78 -1.30 5.16
N ASP A 105 2.74 0.03 5.12
CA ASP A 105 2.60 0.90 6.30
C ASP A 105 1.22 0.76 6.95
N THR A 106 0.17 0.60 6.15
CA THR A 106 -1.16 0.29 6.65
C THR A 106 -1.20 -1.09 7.30
N MET A 107 -0.60 -2.09 6.66
CA MET A 107 -0.51 -3.46 7.18
C MET A 107 0.18 -3.51 8.55
N TRP A 108 1.19 -2.67 8.76
CA TRP A 108 1.87 -2.55 10.05
C TRP A 108 0.92 -2.11 11.18
N GLY A 109 -0.07 -1.28 10.89
CA GLY A 109 -1.09 -0.85 11.86
C GLY A 109 -2.04 -1.96 12.29
N TYR A 110 -2.14 -3.06 11.53
CA TYR A 110 -2.95 -4.23 11.87
C TYR A 110 -2.21 -5.23 12.74
N TRP A 111 -0.89 -5.22 12.69
CA TRP A 111 -0.06 -6.16 13.41
C TRP A 111 0.08 -5.72 14.87
N LYS A 112 -0.73 -6.30 15.75
CA LYS A 112 -0.60 -6.16 17.19
C LYS A 112 -0.25 -7.53 17.78
N GLU A 113 0.57 -7.53 18.82
CA GLU A 113 1.03 -8.75 19.52
C GLU A 113 -0.12 -9.66 19.99
N ASP A 114 -1.33 -9.11 20.14
CA ASP A 114 -2.51 -9.83 20.64
C ASP A 114 -3.40 -10.41 19.53
N ASN A 115 -3.04 -10.24 18.27
CA ASN A 115 -3.83 -10.79 17.15
C ASN A 115 -3.04 -11.94 16.51
N ASP A 116 -3.66 -13.09 16.35
CA ASP A 116 -3.12 -14.22 15.55
C ASP A 116 -3.15 -13.95 14.04
N ILE A 117 -3.05 -12.67 13.62
CA ILE A 117 -3.11 -12.26 12.22
C ILE A 117 -1.69 -12.24 11.65
N ASP A 118 -1.44 -13.09 10.68
CA ASP A 118 -0.17 -13.14 9.94
C ASP A 118 -0.40 -12.88 8.44
N PHE A 119 -0.26 -11.61 8.05
CA PHE A 119 -0.32 -11.23 6.64
C PHE A 119 1.03 -11.42 5.95
N VAL A 120 1.03 -12.21 4.90
CA VAL A 120 2.19 -12.38 4.02
C VAL A 120 1.99 -11.60 2.72
N ALA A 121 3.06 -10.96 2.25
CA ALA A 121 3.01 -10.23 0.98
C ALA A 121 2.92 -11.22 -0.19
N ALA A 122 1.95 -11.01 -1.07
CA ALA A 122 1.79 -11.74 -2.31
C ALA A 122 2.18 -10.88 -3.51
N LEU A 123 2.61 -11.51 -4.60
CA LEU A 123 2.85 -10.83 -5.86
C LEU A 123 1.52 -10.34 -6.45
N ASN A 124 1.56 -9.20 -7.11
CA ASN A 124 0.39 -8.71 -7.84
C ASN A 124 -0.04 -9.72 -8.90
N PRO A 125 -1.36 -9.93 -9.07
CA PRO A 125 -1.87 -10.88 -10.05
C PRO A 125 -1.52 -10.47 -11.49
N VAL A 126 -1.43 -11.46 -12.35
CA VAL A 126 -1.27 -11.33 -13.80
C VAL A 126 -2.30 -12.19 -14.52
N LEU A 127 -2.66 -11.88 -15.76
CA LEU A 127 -3.65 -12.66 -16.50
C LEU A 127 -3.10 -14.03 -16.90
N ASN A 128 -1.85 -14.09 -17.35
CA ASN A 128 -1.24 -15.35 -17.79
C ASN A 128 0.07 -15.59 -17.03
N LYS A 129 0.36 -16.85 -16.78
CA LYS A 129 1.61 -17.24 -16.14
C LYS A 129 2.80 -16.81 -16.99
N GLY A 130 3.67 -16.01 -16.38
CA GLY A 130 4.88 -15.46 -17.03
C GLY A 130 4.70 -14.03 -17.52
N ASP A 131 3.50 -13.47 -17.49
CA ASP A 131 3.30 -12.05 -17.73
C ASP A 131 4.03 -11.23 -16.66
N LYS A 132 4.42 -10.02 -17.01
CA LYS A 132 4.95 -9.05 -16.05
C LYS A 132 3.80 -8.27 -15.43
N SER A 133 3.80 -8.17 -14.12
CA SER A 133 2.88 -7.27 -13.43
C SER A 133 3.09 -5.84 -13.94
N GLN A 134 2.01 -5.22 -14.38
CA GLN A 134 1.99 -3.83 -14.86
C GLN A 134 1.53 -2.88 -13.76
N GLN A 135 1.98 -3.11 -12.56
CA GLN A 135 1.67 -2.22 -11.46
C GLN A 135 2.20 -0.81 -11.75
N THR A 136 1.30 0.15 -11.74
CA THR A 136 1.63 1.55 -11.85
C THR A 136 1.63 2.21 -10.47
N TYR A 137 2.61 1.89 -9.65
CA TYR A 137 2.85 2.70 -8.48
C TYR A 137 3.59 3.98 -8.92
N ARG A 138 2.92 5.12 -8.79
CA ARG A 138 3.53 6.41 -9.08
C ARG A 138 4.45 6.82 -7.95
N ASN A 139 5.72 6.54 -8.11
CA ASN A 139 6.72 7.19 -7.27
C ASN A 139 6.92 8.62 -7.79
N PHE A 140 6.13 9.56 -7.29
CA PHE A 140 6.33 10.96 -7.62
C PHE A 140 7.66 11.43 -7.02
N LYS A 141 8.55 11.90 -7.86
CA LYS A 141 9.76 12.62 -7.40
C LYS A 141 9.42 13.88 -6.59
N ARG A 142 8.17 14.34 -6.70
CA ARG A 142 7.61 15.46 -5.95
C ARG A 142 6.21 15.05 -5.50
N SER A 143 6.05 14.75 -4.22
CA SER A 143 4.74 14.48 -3.65
C SER A 143 3.99 15.80 -3.41
N GLY A 144 2.67 15.74 -3.21
CA GLY A 144 1.85 16.91 -2.94
C GLY A 144 2.10 17.60 -1.60
N SER A 145 2.84 16.97 -0.70
CA SER A 145 3.21 17.56 0.59
C SER A 145 4.49 18.36 0.43
N ASN A 146 4.36 19.68 0.38
CA ASN A 146 5.49 20.58 0.20
C ASN A 146 5.64 21.50 1.41
N ALA A 147 6.90 21.78 1.77
CA ALA A 147 7.23 22.80 2.73
C ALA A 147 7.49 24.14 2.02
N ALA A 148 7.06 25.23 2.65
CA ALA A 148 7.34 26.58 2.18
C ALA A 148 7.96 27.42 3.31
N ILE A 149 8.99 28.17 2.98
CA ILE A 149 9.61 29.13 3.91
C ILE A 149 8.87 30.46 3.74
N THR A 150 8.28 30.94 4.83
CA THR A 150 7.52 32.19 4.81
C THR A 150 8.44 33.42 4.80
N THR A 151 7.92 34.55 4.37
CA THR A 151 8.64 35.85 4.40
C THR A 151 8.94 36.34 5.81
N GLN A 152 8.37 35.74 6.85
CA GLN A 152 8.64 36.04 8.25
C GLN A 152 9.83 35.25 8.82
N CYS A 153 10.39 34.31 8.05
CA CYS A 153 11.53 33.53 8.49
C CYS A 153 12.76 34.40 8.64
N LYS A 154 13.31 34.46 9.85
CA LYS A 154 14.50 35.27 10.16
C LYS A 154 15.81 34.58 9.82
N ASN A 155 15.80 33.26 9.66
CA ASN A 155 16.99 32.46 9.32
C ASN A 155 16.66 31.47 8.18
N VAL A 156 16.66 31.98 6.98
CA VAL A 156 16.31 31.22 5.76
C VAL A 156 17.34 30.12 5.52
N GLU A 157 18.63 30.36 5.78
CA GLU A 157 19.69 29.37 5.59
C GLU A 157 19.49 28.15 6.49
N ALA A 158 19.22 28.36 7.78
CA ALA A 158 18.92 27.26 8.69
C ALA A 158 17.66 26.51 8.33
N ALA A 159 16.62 27.18 7.88
CA ALA A 159 15.38 26.54 7.43
C ALA A 159 15.64 25.69 6.16
N MET A 160 16.42 26.19 5.22
CA MET A 160 16.81 25.43 4.03
C MET A 160 17.66 24.22 4.39
N ALA A 161 18.66 24.38 5.26
CA ALA A 161 19.50 23.27 5.70
C ALA A 161 18.68 22.16 6.41
N PHE A 162 17.70 22.55 7.22
CA PHE A 162 16.75 21.61 7.86
C PHE A 162 15.94 20.82 6.83
N LEU A 163 15.36 21.50 5.84
CA LEU A 163 14.57 20.85 4.79
C LEU A 163 15.44 19.97 3.89
N ASP A 164 16.65 20.43 3.57
CA ASP A 164 17.60 19.70 2.70
C ASP A 164 18.18 18.46 3.40
N PHE A 165 18.23 18.46 4.73
CA PHE A 165 18.72 17.31 5.50
C PHE A 165 17.97 16.02 5.15
N ALA A 166 16.67 16.06 4.93
CA ALA A 166 15.85 14.91 4.56
C ALA A 166 16.30 14.22 3.26
N TYR A 167 16.96 14.96 2.37
CA TYR A 167 17.47 14.45 1.08
C TYR A 167 18.90 13.92 1.16
N THR A 168 19.56 14.03 2.31
CA THR A 168 20.85 13.40 2.55
C THR A 168 20.68 11.91 2.88
N LYS A 169 21.76 11.11 2.68
CA LYS A 169 21.72 9.69 3.08
C LYS A 169 21.38 9.54 4.56
N LYS A 170 21.99 10.37 5.42
CA LYS A 170 21.73 10.32 6.87
C LYS A 170 20.31 10.78 7.23
N GLY A 171 19.80 11.81 6.57
CA GLY A 171 18.44 12.26 6.74
C GLY A 171 17.45 11.16 6.35
N TRP A 172 17.67 10.54 5.18
CA TRP A 172 16.86 9.40 4.73
C TRP A 172 16.86 8.26 5.78
N GLU A 173 18.01 7.88 6.31
CA GLU A 173 18.11 6.86 7.38
C GLU A 173 17.28 7.25 8.60
N VAL A 174 17.47 8.47 9.11
CA VAL A 174 16.80 8.94 10.33
C VAL A 174 15.28 9.04 10.13
N TYR A 175 14.82 9.58 9.00
CA TYR A 175 13.38 9.75 8.75
C TYR A 175 12.65 8.42 8.50
N ASN A 176 13.33 7.42 7.93
CA ASN A 176 12.68 6.13 7.63
C ASN A 176 12.93 5.07 8.70
N PHE A 177 14.03 5.14 9.44
CA PHE A 177 14.45 4.08 10.37
C PHE A 177 14.72 4.59 11.79
N GLY A 178 14.64 5.90 12.02
CA GLY A 178 14.89 6.48 13.33
C GLY A 178 16.37 6.48 13.75
N THR A 179 16.64 6.37 15.05
CA THR A 179 17.99 6.46 15.61
C THR A 179 18.75 5.15 15.45
N TYR A 180 19.99 5.23 14.95
CA TYR A 180 20.89 4.07 14.85
C TYR A 180 21.23 3.49 16.23
N GLY A 181 21.21 2.18 16.32
CA GLY A 181 21.49 1.41 17.55
C GLY A 181 20.25 1.12 18.37
N ASP A 182 19.38 2.11 18.56
CA ASP A 182 18.14 1.95 19.34
C ASP A 182 17.00 1.41 18.48
N ILE A 183 16.77 2.02 17.31
CA ILE A 183 15.61 1.70 16.47
C ILE A 183 16.03 0.88 15.24
N HIS A 184 17.21 1.19 14.65
CA HIS A 184 17.70 0.44 13.50
C HIS A 184 19.17 0.07 13.63
N LEU A 185 19.53 -1.00 12.91
CA LEU A 185 20.89 -1.49 12.70
C LEU A 185 21.21 -1.45 11.20
N ILE A 186 22.47 -1.61 10.86
CA ILE A 186 22.95 -1.69 9.47
C ILE A 186 23.46 -3.11 9.23
N ASP A 187 23.02 -3.75 8.14
CA ASP A 187 23.48 -5.06 7.73
C ASP A 187 24.89 -5.03 7.08
N GLU A 188 25.40 -6.20 6.73
CA GLU A 188 26.71 -6.35 6.07
C GLU A 188 26.79 -5.69 4.68
N ASN A 189 25.64 -5.40 4.04
CA ASN A 189 25.54 -4.71 2.75
C ASN A 189 25.36 -3.19 2.92
N GLY A 190 25.33 -2.69 4.15
CA GLY A 190 25.11 -1.29 4.47
C GLY A 190 23.66 -0.83 4.37
N MET A 191 22.70 -1.80 4.43
CA MET A 191 21.26 -1.51 4.41
C MET A 191 20.71 -1.43 5.84
N PRO A 192 19.92 -0.39 6.16
CA PRO A 192 19.28 -0.30 7.46
C PRO A 192 18.13 -1.32 7.58
N TYR A 193 18.00 -1.88 8.78
CA TYR A 193 16.88 -2.73 9.17
C TYR A 193 16.49 -2.43 10.62
N TYR A 194 15.24 -2.69 10.98
CA TYR A 194 14.79 -2.45 12.35
C TYR A 194 15.47 -3.38 13.34
N ASN A 195 15.90 -2.80 14.46
CA ASN A 195 16.52 -3.57 15.55
C ASN A 195 15.44 -4.41 16.26
N PRO A 196 15.47 -5.75 16.20
CA PRO A 196 14.47 -6.60 16.83
C PRO A 196 14.49 -6.50 18.37
N ASP A 197 15.62 -6.10 18.97
CA ASP A 197 15.77 -5.88 20.40
C ASP A 197 15.57 -4.41 20.78
N GLY A 198 15.22 -3.57 19.81
CA GLY A 198 15.08 -2.13 19.99
C GLY A 198 13.75 -1.73 20.64
N LEU A 199 13.68 -0.46 20.99
CA LEU A 199 12.53 0.14 21.69
C LEU A 199 11.19 -0.01 20.96
N MET A 200 11.20 -0.18 19.63
CA MET A 200 9.99 -0.35 18.84
C MET A 200 9.24 -1.66 19.10
N TYR A 201 9.98 -2.76 19.38
CA TYR A 201 9.39 -4.07 19.56
C TYR A 201 8.99 -4.38 20.99
N ASN A 202 9.62 -3.70 21.96
CA ASN A 202 9.48 -4.03 23.38
C ASN A 202 8.67 -2.99 24.17
N ASP A 203 8.28 -1.88 23.58
CA ASP A 203 7.53 -0.81 24.25
C ASP A 203 6.49 -0.18 23.29
N PRO A 204 5.23 -0.63 23.36
CA PRO A 204 4.16 -0.12 22.49
C PRO A 204 3.89 1.38 22.66
N ASP A 205 4.31 1.97 23.80
CA ASP A 205 4.15 3.40 24.07
C ASP A 205 5.26 4.25 23.41
N LYS A 206 6.29 3.61 22.87
CA LYS A 206 7.44 4.27 22.20
C LYS A 206 7.47 4.06 20.70
N GLN A 207 6.31 3.94 20.05
CA GLN A 207 6.25 3.87 18.59
C GLN A 207 6.90 5.11 17.97
N PRO A 208 7.69 4.96 16.90
CA PRO A 208 8.22 6.09 16.19
C PRO A 208 7.07 6.99 15.73
N LEU A 209 7.28 8.29 15.84
CA LEU A 209 6.36 9.27 15.31
C LEU A 209 6.29 9.07 13.78
N SER A 210 5.26 8.40 13.33
CA SER A 210 4.92 8.27 11.90
C SER A 210 4.25 9.55 11.39
#